data_58b861d716533b38665ae2ffd639f202
#
_entry.id   58b861d716533b38665ae2ffd639f202
#
_cell.length_a   1.000
_cell.length_b   1.000
_cell.length_c   1.000
_cell.angle_alpha   90.00
_cell.angle_beta   90.00
_cell.angle_gamma   90.00
#
_symmetry.space_group_name_H-M   'P 1'
#
loop_
_entity.id
_entity.type
_entity.pdbx_description
1 polymer ?
#
loop_
_entity_poly.entity_id
_entity_poly.type
_entity_poly.pdbx_seq_one_letter_code
_entity_poly.pdbx_strand_id
1 'polypeptide(L)'
;MSKKISARQWLVYIIIGLIGQVAWVIENMYLNTYIFSFGVGESYSTYISITNAASAIVAVLTTMLLGTLSDKIGKRKFFISVGYILWGISTLSFGFIKVTTIQGLFGLEALSAAKTAAVLVIVLDCIMTFFGSTSNDAAFNAYVTETTDSG
;
A
#
# COMPACT_ATOMS: atom_id res chain seq x y z
N MET A 1 -36.08 0.83 11.35
CA MET A 1 -35.53 0.04 12.48
C MET A 1 -34.02 0.03 12.36
N SER A 2 -33.33 0.77 13.22
CA SER A 2 -31.87 0.81 13.29
C SER A 2 -31.34 -0.60 13.62
N LYS A 3 -30.58 -1.18 12.70
CA LYS A 3 -29.98 -2.51 12.89
C LYS A 3 -28.77 -2.34 13.81
N LYS A 4 -28.92 -2.61 15.11
CA LYS A 4 -27.81 -2.52 16.06
C LYS A 4 -26.65 -3.40 15.58
N ILE A 5 -25.47 -2.80 15.41
CA ILE A 5 -24.25 -3.51 15.07
C ILE A 5 -23.92 -4.48 16.20
N SER A 6 -23.66 -5.76 15.85
CA SER A 6 -23.29 -6.76 16.84
C SER A 6 -21.87 -6.53 17.35
N ALA A 7 -21.58 -6.98 18.57
CA ALA A 7 -20.24 -6.92 19.15
C ALA A 7 -19.19 -7.61 18.26
N ARG A 8 -19.59 -8.70 17.57
CA ARG A 8 -18.73 -9.41 16.62
C ARG A 8 -18.37 -8.53 15.40
N GLN A 9 -19.32 -7.75 14.89
CA GLN A 9 -19.07 -6.84 13.76
C GLN A 9 -18.11 -5.72 14.19
N TRP A 10 -18.31 -5.13 15.37
CA TRP A 10 -17.40 -4.15 15.93
C TRP A 10 -15.98 -4.69 16.09
N LEU A 11 -15.84 -5.91 16.62
CA LEU A 11 -14.53 -6.56 16.76
C LEU A 11 -13.83 -6.71 15.40
N VAL A 12 -14.56 -7.15 14.37
CA VAL A 12 -14.02 -7.31 13.01
C VAL A 12 -13.56 -5.96 12.44
N TYR A 13 -14.34 -4.88 12.59
CA TYR A 13 -13.96 -3.55 12.11
C TYR A 13 -12.71 -3.01 12.80
N ILE A 14 -12.64 -3.18 14.12
CA ILE A 14 -11.47 -2.75 14.89
C ILE A 14 -10.22 -3.54 14.46
N ILE A 15 -10.31 -4.87 14.34
CA ILE A 15 -9.17 -5.70 13.95
C ILE A 15 -8.70 -5.36 12.55
N ILE A 16 -9.59 -5.29 11.57
CA ILE A 16 -9.21 -4.99 10.17
C ILE A 16 -8.63 -3.57 10.06
N GLY A 17 -9.27 -2.59 10.68
CA GLY A 17 -8.77 -1.21 10.69
C GLY A 17 -7.40 -1.09 11.36
N LEU A 18 -7.21 -1.76 12.52
CA LEU A 18 -5.93 -1.77 13.21
C LEU A 18 -4.82 -2.41 12.38
N ILE A 19 -5.10 -3.59 11.78
CA ILE A 19 -4.13 -4.29 10.91
C ILE A 19 -3.74 -3.39 9.73
N GLY A 20 -4.70 -2.74 9.09
CA GLY A 20 -4.44 -1.81 7.98
C GLY A 20 -3.53 -0.64 8.39
N GLN A 21 -3.80 -0.01 9.53
CA GLN A 21 -2.99 1.11 10.03
C GLN A 21 -1.59 0.67 10.46
N VAL A 22 -1.47 -0.47 11.14
CA VAL A 22 -0.17 -1.04 11.52
C VAL A 22 0.65 -1.39 10.27
N ALA A 23 0.03 -1.98 9.25
CA ALA A 23 0.70 -2.27 7.98
C ALA A 23 1.25 -1.00 7.33
N TRP A 24 0.46 0.07 7.23
CA TRP A 24 0.91 1.37 6.70
C TRP A 24 2.09 1.96 7.47
N VAL A 25 2.05 1.91 8.80
CA VAL A 25 3.14 2.44 9.64
C VAL A 25 4.43 1.65 9.43
N ILE A 26 4.34 0.32 9.48
CA ILE A 26 5.50 -0.56 9.28
C ILE A 26 6.12 -0.34 7.91
N GLU A 27 5.29 -0.31 6.88
CA GLU A 27 5.69 -0.10 5.49
C GLU A 27 6.45 1.21 5.32
N ASN A 28 5.88 2.34 5.73
CA ASN A 28 6.52 3.64 5.61
C ASN A 28 7.85 3.73 6.37
N MET A 29 7.97 3.09 7.53
CA MET A 29 9.22 3.05 8.28
C MET A 29 10.28 2.19 7.58
N TYR A 30 9.90 1.02 7.06
CA TYR A 30 10.85 0.10 6.43
C TYR A 30 11.30 0.54 5.05
N LEU A 31 10.44 1.15 4.23
CA LEU A 31 10.80 1.61 2.89
C LEU A 31 11.98 2.58 2.91
N ASN A 32 11.96 3.55 3.80
CA ASN A 32 13.04 4.50 3.93
C ASN A 32 14.37 3.81 4.27
N THR A 33 14.36 2.93 5.26
CA THR A 33 15.54 2.15 5.65
C THR A 33 15.98 1.19 4.55
N TYR A 34 15.05 0.63 3.81
CA TYR A 34 15.31 -0.30 2.72
C TYR A 34 16.03 0.38 1.55
N ILE A 35 15.56 1.54 1.11
CA ILE A 35 16.24 2.33 0.07
C ILE A 35 17.63 2.78 0.54
N PHE A 36 17.77 3.14 1.82
CA PHE A 36 19.06 3.49 2.40
C PHE A 36 20.06 2.33 2.32
N SER A 37 19.62 1.10 2.58
CA SER A 37 20.45 -0.10 2.57
C SER A 37 21.04 -0.44 1.19
N PHE A 38 20.50 0.12 0.10
CA PHE A 38 21.03 -0.10 -1.26
C PHE A 38 22.32 0.66 -1.55
N GLY A 39 22.66 1.65 -0.74
CA GLY A 39 23.90 2.41 -0.95
C GLY A 39 23.83 3.35 -2.16
N VAL A 40 22.69 4.00 -2.40
CA VAL A 40 22.48 4.97 -3.49
C VAL A 40 23.26 6.29 -3.34
N GLY A 41 24.06 6.41 -2.28
CA GLY A 41 24.92 7.58 -2.02
C GLY A 41 24.12 8.84 -1.72
N GLU A 42 24.61 9.99 -2.20
CA GLU A 42 23.98 11.31 -1.97
C GLU A 42 22.56 11.43 -2.55
N SER A 43 22.17 10.54 -3.47
CA SER A 43 20.83 10.54 -4.08
C SER A 43 19.74 9.96 -3.17
N TYR A 44 20.08 9.48 -1.96
CA TYR A 44 19.14 8.85 -1.03
C TYR A 44 17.91 9.71 -0.73
N SER A 45 18.13 10.97 -0.34
CA SER A 45 17.03 11.90 -0.02
C SER A 45 16.10 12.14 -1.20
N THR A 46 16.66 12.19 -2.42
CA THR A 46 15.88 12.34 -3.65
C THR A 46 14.97 11.14 -3.88
N TYR A 47 15.49 9.91 -3.75
CA TYR A 47 14.67 8.70 -3.90
C TYR A 47 13.54 8.62 -2.86
N ILE A 48 13.82 8.94 -1.60
CA ILE A 48 12.79 8.98 -0.54
C ILE A 48 11.71 10.03 -0.85
N SER A 49 12.12 11.22 -1.27
CA SER A 49 11.17 12.29 -1.61
C SER A 49 10.27 11.90 -2.80
N ILE A 50 10.84 11.27 -3.82
CA ILE A 50 10.08 10.77 -4.98
C ILE A 50 9.14 9.66 -4.55
N THR A 51 9.58 8.69 -3.73
CA THR A 51 8.73 7.63 -3.21
C THR A 51 7.52 8.20 -2.49
N ASN A 52 7.75 9.05 -1.49
CA ASN A 52 6.67 9.64 -0.70
C ASN A 52 5.70 10.47 -1.55
N ALA A 53 6.21 11.26 -2.49
CA ALA A 53 5.35 12.06 -3.37
C ALA A 53 4.52 11.18 -4.33
N ALA A 54 5.15 10.16 -4.94
CA ALA A 54 4.48 9.25 -5.86
C ALA A 54 3.38 8.46 -5.14
N SER A 55 3.68 7.89 -3.98
CA SER A 55 2.70 7.14 -3.17
C SER A 55 1.54 8.03 -2.71
N ALA A 56 1.80 9.26 -2.27
CA ALA A 56 0.74 10.19 -1.90
C ALA A 56 -0.21 10.49 -3.07
N ILE A 57 0.33 10.73 -4.27
CA ILE A 57 -0.46 10.95 -5.48
C ILE A 57 -1.30 9.70 -5.81
N VAL A 58 -0.67 8.53 -5.81
CA VAL A 58 -1.36 7.25 -6.07
C VAL A 58 -2.47 7.02 -5.04
N ALA A 59 -2.21 7.23 -3.76
CA ALA A 59 -3.20 7.06 -2.69
C ALA A 59 -4.44 7.94 -2.92
N VAL A 60 -4.24 9.23 -3.19
CA VAL A 60 -5.35 10.19 -3.42
C VAL A 60 -6.15 9.80 -4.65
N LEU A 61 -5.48 9.58 -5.79
CA LEU A 61 -6.16 9.22 -7.04
C LEU A 61 -6.92 7.89 -6.90
N THR A 62 -6.30 6.89 -6.27
CA THR A 62 -6.92 5.59 -6.06
C THR A 62 -8.15 5.71 -5.17
N THR A 63 -8.04 6.40 -4.03
CA THR A 63 -9.17 6.57 -3.10
C THR A 63 -10.35 7.26 -3.77
N MET A 64 -10.11 8.29 -4.58
CA MET A 64 -11.17 8.97 -5.33
C MET A 64 -11.81 8.09 -6.40
N LEU A 65 -11.00 7.43 -7.22
CA LEU A 65 -11.48 6.64 -8.36
C LEU A 65 -12.12 5.33 -7.90
N LEU A 66 -11.43 4.57 -7.05
CA LEU A 66 -11.90 3.26 -6.59
C LEU A 66 -12.99 3.38 -5.52
N GLY A 67 -13.00 4.48 -4.75
CA GLY A 67 -14.11 4.80 -3.86
C GLY A 67 -15.41 4.94 -4.65
N THR A 68 -15.44 5.83 -5.64
CA THR A 68 -16.62 6.03 -6.50
C THR A 68 -17.01 4.78 -7.31
N LEU A 69 -16.02 3.99 -7.74
CA LEU A 69 -16.26 2.75 -8.47
C LEU A 69 -16.87 1.67 -7.56
N SER A 70 -16.35 1.52 -6.34
CA SER A 70 -16.87 0.55 -5.36
C SER A 70 -18.31 0.87 -4.96
N ASP A 71 -18.66 2.16 -4.89
CA ASP A 71 -20.01 2.64 -4.62
C ASP A 71 -20.97 2.27 -5.76
N LYS A 72 -20.56 2.54 -7.00
CA LYS A 72 -21.38 2.21 -8.19
C LYS A 72 -21.62 0.70 -8.34
N ILE A 73 -20.62 -0.12 -8.06
CA ILE A 73 -20.72 -1.58 -8.19
C ILE A 73 -21.44 -2.21 -6.99
N GLY A 74 -21.43 -1.58 -5.82
CA GLY A 74 -22.06 -2.06 -4.59
C GLY A 74 -21.41 -3.33 -4.00
N LYS A 75 -20.20 -3.71 -4.45
CA LYS A 75 -19.50 -4.93 -4.01
C LYS A 75 -18.29 -4.61 -3.13
N ARG A 76 -18.46 -3.77 -2.12
CA ARG A 76 -17.34 -3.29 -1.26
C ARG A 76 -16.51 -4.43 -0.64
N LYS A 77 -17.17 -5.50 -0.18
CA LYS A 77 -16.48 -6.67 0.38
C LYS A 77 -15.50 -7.32 -0.60
N PHE A 78 -15.83 -7.31 -1.89
CA PHE A 78 -14.93 -7.82 -2.93
C PHE A 78 -13.67 -6.95 -3.04
N PHE A 79 -13.82 -5.62 -3.10
CA PHE A 79 -12.69 -4.68 -3.14
C PHE A 79 -11.81 -4.79 -1.89
N ILE A 80 -12.42 -4.93 -0.71
CA ILE A 80 -11.69 -5.14 0.55
C ILE A 80 -10.87 -6.43 0.46
N SER A 81 -11.50 -7.57 0.18
CA SER A 81 -10.82 -8.88 0.20
C SER A 81 -9.73 -9.00 -0.84
N VAL A 82 -10.02 -8.64 -2.09
CA VAL A 82 -9.05 -8.71 -3.18
C VAL A 82 -7.92 -7.70 -2.98
N GLY A 83 -8.26 -6.49 -2.57
CA GLY A 83 -7.27 -5.45 -2.32
C GLY A 83 -6.28 -5.83 -1.21
N TYR A 84 -6.75 -6.35 -0.07
CA TYR A 84 -5.84 -6.81 1.01
C TYR A 84 -4.95 -7.99 0.57
N ILE A 85 -5.48 -8.94 -0.21
CA ILE A 85 -4.67 -10.05 -0.75
C ILE A 85 -3.57 -9.51 -1.67
N LEU A 86 -3.92 -8.63 -2.61
CA LEU A 86 -2.97 -8.06 -3.56
C LEU A 86 -1.98 -7.11 -2.87
N TRP A 87 -2.42 -6.39 -1.84
CA TRP A 87 -1.53 -5.59 -0.99
C TRP A 87 -0.50 -6.48 -0.29
N GLY A 88 -0.92 -7.59 0.33
CA GLY A 88 0.00 -8.55 0.94
C GLY A 88 0.99 -9.16 -0.05
N ILE A 89 0.53 -9.53 -1.26
CA ILE A 89 1.40 -10.06 -2.32
C ILE A 89 2.44 -9.02 -2.76
N SER A 90 2.02 -7.77 -2.99
CA SER A 90 2.93 -6.68 -3.36
C SER A 90 3.95 -6.39 -2.26
N THR A 91 3.53 -6.42 -1.00
CA THR A 91 4.43 -6.28 0.15
C THR A 91 5.49 -7.38 0.17
N LEU A 92 5.11 -8.64 -0.04
CA LEU A 92 6.07 -9.75 -0.12
C LEU A 92 7.05 -9.62 -1.29
N SER A 93 6.63 -8.97 -2.38
CA SER A 93 7.45 -8.78 -3.57
C SER A 93 8.70 -7.90 -3.33
N PHE A 94 8.69 -7.02 -2.32
CA PHE A 94 9.89 -6.25 -1.94
C PHE A 94 11.07 -7.15 -1.56
N GLY A 95 10.82 -8.32 -0.97
CA GLY A 95 11.86 -9.27 -0.59
C GLY A 95 12.71 -9.79 -1.76
N PHE A 96 12.22 -9.66 -2.99
CA PHE A 96 12.94 -10.09 -4.20
C PHE A 96 13.83 -8.98 -4.79
N ILE A 97 13.65 -7.71 -4.40
CA ILE A 97 14.47 -6.61 -4.91
C ILE A 97 15.78 -6.56 -4.11
N LYS A 98 16.84 -7.11 -4.69
CA LYS A 98 18.19 -7.08 -4.11
C LYS A 98 19.18 -6.51 -5.12
N VAL A 99 20.05 -5.61 -4.68
CA VAL A 99 21.10 -5.01 -5.54
C VAL A 99 21.95 -6.08 -6.21
N THR A 100 22.35 -7.13 -5.46
CA THR A 100 23.13 -8.24 -5.98
C THR A 100 22.42 -9.04 -7.08
N THR A 101 21.11 -9.23 -6.95
CA THR A 101 20.29 -9.89 -7.97
C THR A 101 20.22 -9.05 -9.25
N ILE A 102 20.04 -7.74 -9.11
CA ILE A 102 19.98 -6.81 -10.23
C ILE A 102 21.33 -6.72 -10.94
N GLN A 103 22.43 -6.69 -10.19
CA GLN A 103 23.78 -6.75 -10.75
C GLN A 103 24.00 -8.01 -11.59
N GLY A 104 23.62 -9.17 -11.06
CA GLY A 104 23.77 -10.45 -11.76
C GLY A 104 22.91 -10.57 -13.02
N LEU A 105 21.68 -10.06 -12.98
CA LEU A 105 20.74 -10.15 -14.10
C LEU A 105 21.06 -9.19 -15.25
N PHE A 106 21.51 -7.97 -14.94
CA PHE A 106 21.71 -6.91 -15.93
C PHE A 106 23.18 -6.56 -16.18
N GLY A 107 24.13 -7.18 -15.48
CA GLY A 107 25.56 -6.89 -15.61
C GLY A 107 25.93 -5.45 -15.22
N LEU A 108 25.18 -4.83 -14.30
CA LEU A 108 25.35 -3.44 -13.92
C LEU A 108 26.45 -3.27 -12.85
N GLU A 109 27.11 -2.13 -12.87
CA GLU A 109 27.96 -1.70 -11.75
C GLU A 109 27.13 -1.49 -10.47
N ALA A 110 27.78 -1.61 -9.31
CA ALA A 110 27.12 -1.59 -8.01
C ALA A 110 26.20 -0.37 -7.81
N LEU A 111 26.70 0.84 -8.14
CA LEU A 111 25.91 2.07 -7.99
C LEU A 111 24.71 2.12 -8.95
N SER A 112 24.89 1.67 -10.18
CA SER A 112 23.81 1.61 -11.18
C SER A 112 22.75 0.60 -10.78
N ALA A 113 23.14 -0.55 -10.27
CA ALA A 113 22.24 -1.56 -9.74
C ALA A 113 21.47 -1.06 -8.49
N ALA A 114 22.14 -0.32 -7.59
CA ALA A 114 21.50 0.30 -6.43
C ALA A 114 20.42 1.33 -6.83
N LYS A 115 20.73 2.18 -7.81
CA LYS A 115 19.76 3.15 -8.35
C LYS A 115 18.57 2.45 -9.03
N THR A 116 18.84 1.40 -9.80
CA THR A 116 17.80 0.58 -10.43
C THR A 116 16.91 -0.08 -9.38
N ALA A 117 17.51 -0.63 -8.31
CA ALA A 117 16.77 -1.20 -7.19
C ALA A 117 15.85 -0.15 -6.53
N ALA A 118 16.35 1.06 -6.30
CA ALA A 118 15.55 2.15 -5.74
C ALA A 118 14.35 2.51 -6.63
N VAL A 119 14.54 2.60 -7.94
CA VAL A 119 13.43 2.84 -8.89
C VAL A 119 12.41 1.71 -8.86
N LEU A 120 12.84 0.45 -8.83
CA LEU A 120 11.94 -0.70 -8.71
C LEU A 120 11.14 -0.67 -7.41
N VAL A 121 11.75 -0.25 -6.30
CA VAL A 121 11.04 -0.05 -5.03
C VAL A 121 9.97 1.03 -5.17
N ILE A 122 10.25 2.16 -5.81
CA ILE A 122 9.25 3.22 -6.04
C ILE A 122 8.06 2.69 -6.84
N VAL A 123 8.32 1.97 -7.92
CA VAL A 123 7.25 1.39 -8.76
C VAL A 123 6.41 0.38 -7.96
N LEU A 124 7.06 -0.50 -7.22
CA LEU A 124 6.38 -1.50 -6.41
C LEU A 124 5.59 -0.87 -5.27
N ASP A 125 6.12 0.19 -4.66
CA ASP A 125 5.44 0.99 -3.63
C ASP A 125 4.17 1.66 -4.18
N CYS A 126 4.22 2.22 -5.38
CA CYS A 126 3.02 2.74 -6.04
C CYS A 126 1.96 1.65 -6.30
N ILE A 127 2.37 0.45 -6.72
CA ILE A 127 1.46 -0.69 -6.91
C ILE A 127 0.86 -1.13 -5.57
N MET A 128 1.67 -1.23 -4.54
CA MET A 128 1.27 -1.59 -3.20
C MET A 128 0.30 -0.56 -2.61
N THR A 129 0.61 0.72 -2.73
CA THR A 129 -0.24 1.84 -2.32
C THR A 129 -1.59 1.82 -3.05
N PHE A 130 -1.60 1.50 -4.34
CA PHE A 130 -2.84 1.34 -5.11
C PHE A 130 -3.76 0.28 -4.48
N PHE A 131 -3.25 -0.89 -4.11
CA PHE A 131 -4.05 -1.93 -3.49
C PHE A 131 -4.43 -1.62 -2.05
N GLY A 132 -3.51 -1.05 -1.27
CA GLY A 132 -3.75 -0.63 0.11
C GLY A 132 -4.84 0.44 0.19
N SER A 133 -4.73 1.49 -0.61
CA SER A 133 -5.72 2.57 -0.66
C SER A 133 -7.07 2.10 -1.21
N THR A 134 -7.08 1.17 -2.18
CA THR A 134 -8.32 0.57 -2.67
C THR A 134 -9.07 -0.17 -1.56
N SER A 135 -8.36 -1.02 -0.80
CA SER A 135 -8.98 -1.88 0.21
C SER A 135 -9.27 -1.16 1.52
N ASN A 136 -8.30 -0.40 2.03
CA ASN A 136 -8.37 0.23 3.35
C ASN A 136 -9.04 1.60 3.31
N ASP A 137 -8.56 2.50 2.46
CA ASP A 137 -9.00 3.90 2.48
C ASP A 137 -10.33 4.09 1.75
N ALA A 138 -10.50 3.47 0.59
CA ALA A 138 -11.72 3.59 -0.21
C ALA A 138 -12.81 2.62 0.27
N ALA A 139 -12.59 1.31 0.12
CA ALA A 139 -13.66 0.33 0.30
C ALA A 139 -13.99 0.06 1.77
N PHE A 140 -12.97 -0.09 2.65
CA PHE A 140 -13.22 -0.42 4.06
C PHE A 140 -13.85 0.74 4.82
N ASN A 141 -13.31 1.97 4.70
CA ASN A 141 -13.87 3.13 5.38
C ASN A 141 -15.32 3.40 4.95
N ALA A 142 -15.59 3.31 3.66
CA ALA A 142 -16.95 3.46 3.15
C ALA A 142 -17.89 2.34 3.65
N TYR A 143 -17.41 1.09 3.73
CA TYR A 143 -18.19 -0.02 4.26
C TYR A 143 -18.51 0.15 5.75
N VAL A 144 -17.55 0.62 6.56
CA VAL A 144 -17.78 0.92 7.97
C VAL A 144 -18.81 2.03 8.11
N THR A 145 -18.67 3.13 7.39
CA THR A 145 -19.61 4.26 7.43
C THR A 145 -21.02 3.82 7.10
N GLU A 146 -21.25 3.10 5.99
CA GLU A 146 -22.61 2.62 5.63
C GLU A 146 -23.22 1.68 6.64
N THR A 147 -22.41 0.86 7.31
CA THR A 147 -22.93 -0.10 8.28
C THR A 147 -23.13 0.48 9.66
N THR A 148 -22.47 1.60 9.98
CA THR A 148 -22.58 2.32 11.26
C THR A 148 -23.55 3.49 11.20
N ASP A 149 -23.74 4.09 10.01
CA ASP A 149 -24.64 5.23 9.79
C ASP A 149 -26.08 4.74 9.53
N SER A 150 -26.64 4.10 10.53
CA SER A 150 -28.06 3.75 10.53
C SER A 150 -28.85 4.77 11.35
N GLY A 151 -28.85 6.01 10.81
CA GLY A 151 -29.44 7.27 11.18
C GLY A 151 -30.66 7.30 12.01
#